data_2cf983f789b10bf80fb5deca83c076b2
#
_entry.id   2cf983f789b10bf80fb5deca83c076b2
#
_cell.length_a   1.000
_cell.length_b   1.000
_cell.length_c   1.000
_cell.angle_alpha   90.00
_cell.angle_beta   90.00
_cell.angle_gamma   90.00
#
_symmetry.space_group_name_H-M   'P 1'
#
loop_
_entity.id
_entity.type
_entity.pdbx_description
1 polymer ?
#
loop_
_entity_poly.entity_id
_entity_poly.type
_entity_poly.pdbx_seq_one_letter_code
_entity_poly.pdbx_strand_id
1 'polypeptide(L)'
;MLKDDLTDKQKALVDTIVATGCTIKEASEKAGYSTNGSKEAGRISASRTLRLPKVQSYMSKCIANTLGLGAVSASKRLIDLSSGARSEYVQLEASRDILDRVGLRAPDRVAHNVTGDIKISIDLS
;
A
#
# COMPACT_ATOMS: atom_id res chain seq x y z
N MET A 1 -4.35 -23.17 9.89
CA MET A 1 -4.60 -21.86 10.51
C MET A 1 -3.30 -21.28 11.03
N LEU A 2 -2.77 -20.26 10.37
CA LEU A 2 -1.58 -19.56 10.85
C LEU A 2 -1.97 -18.76 12.09
N LYS A 3 -1.51 -19.21 13.24
CA LYS A 3 -1.58 -18.40 14.45
C LYS A 3 -0.69 -17.19 14.22
N ASP A 4 -1.30 -16.02 14.22
CA ASP A 4 -0.55 -14.79 14.36
C ASP A 4 0.11 -14.80 15.74
N ASP A 5 1.40 -15.11 15.77
CA ASP A 5 2.18 -15.13 17.02
C ASP A 5 2.48 -13.71 17.52
N LEU A 6 1.67 -12.73 17.11
CA LEU A 6 1.82 -11.34 17.51
C LEU A 6 1.13 -11.10 18.84
N THR A 7 1.81 -10.35 19.72
CA THR A 7 1.19 -9.88 20.95
C THR A 7 0.15 -8.81 20.65
N ASP A 8 -0.80 -8.62 21.55
CA ASP A 8 -1.83 -7.58 21.42
C ASP A 8 -1.20 -6.18 21.27
N LYS A 9 -0.10 -5.95 21.96
CA LYS A 9 0.66 -4.71 21.90
C LYS A 9 1.28 -4.46 20.52
N GLN A 10 1.82 -5.53 19.90
CA GLN A 10 2.36 -5.46 18.53
C GLN A 10 1.26 -5.19 17.51
N LYS A 11 0.13 -5.85 17.64
CA LYS A 11 -1.04 -5.61 16.78
C LYS A 11 -1.56 -4.18 16.93
N ALA A 12 -1.68 -3.70 18.17
CA ALA A 12 -2.13 -2.34 18.44
C ALA A 12 -1.21 -1.28 17.83
N LEU A 13 0.10 -1.52 17.86
CA LEU A 13 1.09 -0.63 17.22
C LEU A 13 0.85 -0.53 15.71
N VAL A 14 0.76 -1.68 15.04
CA VAL A 14 0.54 -1.74 13.59
C VAL A 14 -0.81 -1.15 13.22
N ASP A 15 -1.87 -1.54 13.91
CA ASP A 15 -3.24 -1.08 13.64
C ASP A 15 -3.35 0.43 13.77
N THR A 16 -2.71 1.02 14.76
CA THR A 16 -2.69 2.48 14.96
C THR A 16 -2.00 3.18 13.80
N ILE A 17 -0.84 2.69 13.36
CA ILE A 17 -0.10 3.27 12.25
C ILE A 17 -0.90 3.18 10.95
N VAL A 18 -1.46 2.02 10.66
CA VAL A 18 -2.21 1.80 9.41
C VAL A 18 -3.50 2.61 9.38
N ALA A 19 -4.21 2.70 10.51
CA ALA A 19 -5.48 3.41 10.57
C ALA A 19 -5.32 4.93 10.50
N THR A 20 -4.29 5.49 11.14
CA THR A 20 -4.14 6.94 11.31
C THR A 20 -3.01 7.57 10.50
N GLY A 21 -2.03 6.77 10.05
CA GLY A 21 -0.83 7.30 9.40
C GLY A 21 0.06 8.10 10.34
N CYS A 22 -0.07 7.91 11.65
CA CYS A 22 0.69 8.67 12.64
C CYS A 22 2.17 8.27 12.67
N THR A 23 2.98 9.04 13.38
CA THR A 23 4.40 8.75 13.58
C THR A 23 4.58 7.53 14.49
N ILE A 24 5.75 6.90 14.40
CA ILE A 24 6.12 5.77 15.28
C ILE A 24 6.02 6.19 16.75
N LYS A 25 6.44 7.40 17.06
CA LYS A 25 6.38 7.95 18.42
C LYS A 25 4.95 7.99 18.96
N GLU A 26 4.03 8.56 18.20
CA GLU A 26 2.62 8.63 18.56
C GLU A 26 1.99 7.25 18.68
N ALA A 27 2.28 6.36 17.75
CA ALA A 27 1.81 4.98 17.78
C ALA A 27 2.35 4.22 19.00
N SER A 28 3.62 4.44 19.36
CA SER A 28 4.23 3.81 20.53
C SER A 28 3.56 4.23 21.83
N GLU A 29 3.19 5.51 21.95
CA GLU A 29 2.47 6.02 23.10
C GLU A 29 1.08 5.40 23.21
N LYS A 30 0.34 5.37 22.11
CA LYS A 30 -1.01 4.80 22.05
C LYS A 30 -1.03 3.29 22.30
N ALA A 31 -0.01 2.59 21.84
CA ALA A 31 0.10 1.13 22.01
C ALA A 31 0.68 0.72 23.37
N GLY A 32 1.13 1.67 24.19
CA GLY A 32 1.64 1.40 25.52
C GLY A 32 3.12 1.07 25.61
N TYR A 33 3.92 1.37 24.61
CA TYR A 33 5.37 1.12 24.61
C TYR A 33 6.14 2.08 25.52
N SER A 34 5.55 3.19 25.91
CA SER A 34 6.19 4.20 26.73
C SER A 34 5.74 4.22 28.19
N THR A 35 5.18 3.11 28.70
CA THR A 35 4.60 3.05 30.04
C THR A 35 5.61 3.10 31.18
N ASN A 36 6.87 2.70 30.94
CA ASN A 36 7.88 2.55 32.00
C ASN A 36 9.12 3.41 31.81
N GLY A 37 9.04 4.49 31.04
CA GLY A 37 10.21 5.29 30.80
C GLY A 37 9.96 6.50 29.94
N SER A 38 11.00 7.00 29.30
CA SER A 38 10.90 8.13 28.41
C SER A 38 10.13 7.74 27.14
N LYS A 39 9.46 8.71 26.54
CA LYS A 39 8.79 8.56 25.24
C LYS A 39 9.77 8.07 24.16
N GLU A 40 11.04 8.46 24.30
CA GLU A 40 12.10 8.04 23.40
C GLU A 40 12.40 6.54 23.50
N ALA A 41 12.42 5.97 24.70
CA ALA A 41 12.59 4.54 24.90
C ALA A 41 11.44 3.75 24.26
N GLY A 42 10.20 4.26 24.38
CA GLY A 42 9.02 3.69 23.74
C GLY A 42 9.14 3.70 22.22
N ARG A 43 9.57 4.80 21.64
CA ARG A 43 9.79 4.94 20.20
C ARG A 43 10.84 3.95 19.68
N ILE A 44 11.95 3.80 20.38
CA ILE A 44 13.01 2.87 20.02
C ILE A 44 12.50 1.42 20.07
N SER A 45 11.79 1.05 21.10
CA SER A 45 11.19 -0.27 21.25
C SER A 45 10.18 -0.57 20.12
N ALA A 46 9.31 0.38 19.81
CA ALA A 46 8.35 0.28 18.72
C ALA A 46 9.05 0.15 17.37
N SER A 47 10.09 0.92 17.13
CA SER A 47 10.88 0.85 15.89
C SER A 47 11.52 -0.52 15.70
N ARG A 48 12.04 -1.12 16.75
CA ARG A 48 12.57 -2.49 16.71
C ARG A 48 11.49 -3.52 16.40
N THR A 49 10.33 -3.36 17.04
CA THR A 49 9.17 -4.24 16.80
C THR A 49 8.73 -4.20 15.34
N LEU A 50 8.70 -3.04 14.72
CA LEU A 50 8.30 -2.88 13.33
C LEU A 50 9.28 -3.51 12.33
N ARG A 51 10.49 -3.84 12.75
CA ARG A 51 11.48 -4.53 11.92
C ARG A 51 11.36 -6.04 11.96
N LEU A 52 10.59 -6.61 12.87
CA LEU A 52 10.40 -8.04 12.97
C LEU A 52 9.66 -8.57 11.74
N PRO A 53 10.12 -9.68 11.12
CA PRO A 53 9.48 -10.19 9.90
C PRO A 53 7.99 -10.50 10.07
N LYS A 54 7.59 -11.07 11.18
CA LYS A 54 6.18 -11.38 11.45
C LYS A 54 5.31 -10.13 11.60
N VAL A 55 5.86 -9.07 12.17
CA VAL A 55 5.17 -7.78 12.30
C VAL A 55 5.03 -7.11 10.93
N GLN A 56 6.07 -7.16 10.11
CA GLN A 56 6.02 -6.64 8.73
C GLN A 56 4.99 -7.40 7.88
N SER A 57 4.91 -8.71 8.03
CA SER A 57 3.92 -9.52 7.34
C SER A 57 2.49 -9.13 7.75
N TYR A 58 2.24 -8.94 9.02
CA TYR A 58 0.96 -8.46 9.53
C TYR A 58 0.62 -7.07 9.02
N MET A 59 1.59 -6.15 9.04
CA MET A 59 1.43 -4.79 8.51
C MET A 59 1.05 -4.80 7.02
N SER A 60 1.71 -5.63 6.22
CA SER A 60 1.40 -5.77 4.79
C SER A 60 -0.03 -6.22 4.56
N LYS A 61 -0.52 -7.17 5.35
CA LYS A 61 -1.93 -7.61 5.29
C LYS A 61 -2.89 -6.49 5.66
N CYS A 62 -2.59 -5.72 6.70
CA CYS A 62 -3.42 -4.59 7.12
C CYS A 62 -3.47 -3.50 6.05
N ILE A 63 -2.34 -3.18 5.44
CA ILE A 63 -2.26 -2.21 4.34
C ILE A 63 -3.09 -2.69 3.15
N ALA A 64 -2.94 -3.95 2.75
CA ALA A 64 -3.70 -4.53 1.63
C ALA A 64 -5.20 -4.46 1.88
N ASN A 65 -5.65 -4.77 3.09
CA ASN A 65 -7.06 -4.68 3.47
C ASN A 65 -7.56 -3.23 3.42
N THR A 66 -6.79 -2.29 3.96
CA THR A 66 -7.15 -0.87 3.95
C THR A 66 -7.24 -0.31 2.53
N LEU A 67 -6.29 -0.65 1.67
CA LEU A 67 -6.32 -0.27 0.26
C LEU A 67 -7.48 -0.91 -0.47
N GLY A 68 -7.78 -2.18 -0.18
CA GLY A 68 -8.91 -2.88 -0.77
C GLY A 68 -10.25 -2.20 -0.45
N LEU A 69 -10.44 -1.79 0.80
CA LEU A 69 -11.63 -1.04 1.21
C LEU A 69 -11.68 0.34 0.57
N GLY A 70 -10.54 1.03 0.51
CA GLY A 70 -10.43 2.33 -0.14
C GLY A 70 -10.66 2.26 -1.65
N ALA A 71 -10.29 1.15 -2.28
CA ALA A 71 -10.48 0.94 -3.72
C ALA A 71 -11.96 0.97 -4.12
N VAL A 72 -12.86 0.48 -3.27
CA VAL A 72 -14.32 0.54 -3.52
C VAL A 72 -14.78 1.99 -3.62
N SER A 73 -14.42 2.81 -2.65
CA SER A 73 -14.78 4.24 -2.63
C SER A 73 -14.15 5.01 -3.78
N ALA A 74 -12.87 4.74 -4.06
CA ALA A 74 -12.14 5.38 -5.15
C ALA A 74 -12.72 5.01 -6.51
N SER A 75 -13.09 3.74 -6.71
CA SER A 75 -13.71 3.26 -7.94
C SER A 75 -15.05 3.95 -8.19
N LYS A 76 -15.88 4.07 -7.15
CA LYS A 76 -17.15 4.77 -7.24
C LYS A 76 -16.96 6.24 -7.63
N ARG A 77 -16.02 6.92 -6.99
CA ARG A 77 -15.72 8.31 -7.30
C ARG A 77 -15.24 8.50 -8.74
N LEU A 78 -14.40 7.58 -9.21
CA LEU A 78 -13.92 7.61 -10.58
C LEU A 78 -15.07 7.46 -11.58
N ILE A 79 -15.99 6.53 -11.32
CA ILE A 79 -17.21 6.34 -12.14
C ILE A 79 -18.07 7.60 -12.12
N ASP A 80 -18.30 8.20 -10.96
CA ASP A 80 -19.09 9.42 -10.82
C ASP A 80 -18.44 10.59 -11.59
N LEU A 81 -17.13 10.73 -11.56
CA LEU A 81 -16.41 11.76 -12.31
C LEU A 81 -16.52 11.55 -13.82
N SER A 82 -16.58 10.30 -14.29
CA SER A 82 -16.68 10.01 -15.72
C SER A 82 -18.01 10.45 -16.31
N SER A 83 -19.08 10.49 -15.51
CA SER A 83 -20.44 10.85 -15.96
C SER A 83 -20.92 12.22 -15.49
N GLY A 84 -20.43 12.72 -14.36
CA GLY A 84 -20.97 13.90 -13.68
C GLY A 84 -20.01 15.05 -13.43
N ALA A 85 -18.74 14.96 -13.84
CA ALA A 85 -17.79 16.04 -13.65
C ALA A 85 -18.19 17.26 -14.49
N ARG A 86 -17.96 18.46 -13.98
CA ARG A 86 -18.26 19.71 -14.67
C ARG A 86 -17.40 19.95 -15.91
N SER A 87 -16.16 19.47 -15.86
CA SER A 87 -15.18 19.60 -16.95
C SER A 87 -15.26 18.38 -17.87
N GLU A 88 -15.41 18.63 -19.17
CA GLU A 88 -15.37 17.55 -20.18
C GLU A 88 -14.01 16.87 -20.21
N TYR A 89 -12.93 17.61 -19.94
CA TYR A 89 -11.59 17.05 -19.83
C TYR A 89 -11.49 16.05 -18.68
N VAL A 90 -12.05 16.39 -17.50
CA VAL A 90 -12.07 15.48 -16.35
C VAL A 90 -12.90 14.24 -16.65
N GLN A 91 -14.05 14.39 -17.32
CA GLN A 91 -14.87 13.26 -17.75
C GLN A 91 -14.11 12.33 -18.69
N LEU A 92 -13.39 12.89 -19.65
CA LEU A 92 -12.58 12.14 -20.60
C LEU A 92 -11.45 11.39 -19.90
N GLU A 93 -10.71 12.06 -19.02
CA GLU A 93 -9.61 11.44 -18.29
C GLU A 93 -10.09 10.34 -17.34
N ALA A 94 -11.20 10.56 -16.63
CA ALA A 94 -11.79 9.55 -15.75
C ALA A 94 -12.26 8.33 -16.55
N SER A 95 -12.91 8.54 -17.69
CA SER A 95 -13.37 7.46 -18.57
C SER A 95 -12.20 6.68 -19.14
N ARG A 96 -11.15 7.35 -19.56
CA ARG A 96 -9.91 6.73 -20.06
C ARG A 96 -9.25 5.88 -18.97
N ASP A 97 -9.17 6.40 -17.75
CA ASP A 97 -8.59 5.69 -16.62
C ASP A 97 -9.38 4.41 -16.28
N ILE A 98 -10.72 4.48 -16.33
CA ILE A 98 -11.57 3.30 -16.13
C ILE A 98 -11.27 2.23 -17.19
N LEU A 99 -11.19 2.61 -18.45
CA LEU A 99 -10.92 1.69 -19.56
C LEU A 99 -9.53 1.06 -19.41
N ASP A 100 -8.54 1.83 -19.01
CA ASP A 100 -7.18 1.35 -18.77
C ASP A 100 -7.15 0.29 -17.66
N ARG A 101 -7.88 0.54 -16.56
CA ARG A 101 -7.91 -0.35 -15.39
C ARG A 101 -8.59 -1.68 -15.68
N VAL A 102 -9.57 -1.70 -16.58
CA VAL A 102 -10.23 -2.96 -16.99
C VAL A 102 -9.55 -3.64 -18.19
N GLY A 103 -8.40 -3.12 -18.61
CA GLY A 103 -7.58 -3.76 -19.65
C GLY A 103 -8.00 -3.47 -21.08
N LEU A 104 -8.82 -2.45 -21.31
CA LEU A 104 -9.30 -2.05 -22.63
C LEU A 104 -8.44 -0.94 -23.26
N ARG A 105 -7.23 -0.80 -22.79
CA ARG A 105 -6.27 0.15 -23.33
C ARG A 105 -5.58 -0.41 -24.58
N ALA A 106 -5.33 0.48 -25.55
CA ALA A 106 -4.50 0.13 -26.69
C ALA A 106 -3.07 -0.22 -26.22
N PRO A 107 -2.42 -1.25 -26.81
CA PRO A 107 -1.04 -1.60 -26.42
C PRO A 107 -0.10 -0.41 -26.60
N ASP A 108 0.72 -0.15 -25.58
CA ASP A 108 1.78 0.85 -25.68
C ASP A 108 2.85 0.39 -26.64
N ARG A 109 3.22 1.27 -27.57
CA ARG A 109 4.39 1.02 -28.41
C ARG A 109 5.63 1.34 -27.59
N VAL A 110 6.32 0.31 -27.14
CA VAL A 110 7.60 0.47 -26.49
C VAL A 110 8.70 0.28 -27.53
N ALA A 111 9.40 1.37 -27.86
CA ALA A 111 10.57 1.29 -28.74
C ALA A 111 11.80 1.01 -27.85
N HIS A 112 12.34 -0.20 -27.99
CA HIS A 112 13.60 -0.56 -27.36
C HIS A 112 14.75 -0.25 -28.31
N ASN A 113 15.49 0.84 -28.04
CA ASN A 113 16.75 1.10 -28.71
C ASN A 113 17.87 0.45 -27.91
N VAL A 114 18.31 -0.69 -28.40
CA VAL A 114 19.44 -1.39 -27.79
C VAL A 114 20.68 -1.11 -28.65
N THR A 115 21.66 -0.42 -28.07
CA THR A 115 22.95 -0.18 -28.69
C THR A 115 23.95 -1.16 -28.07
N GLY A 116 24.56 -2.01 -28.90
CA GLY A 116 25.54 -3.00 -28.48
C GLY A 116 25.20 -4.40 -28.96
N ASP A 117 26.11 -5.33 -28.72
CA ASP A 117 25.93 -6.72 -29.10
C ASP A 117 24.97 -7.44 -28.15
N ILE A 118 23.85 -7.90 -28.70
CA ILE A 118 22.92 -8.76 -27.96
C ILE A 118 23.16 -10.19 -28.38
N LYS A 119 23.52 -11.04 -27.40
CA LYS A 119 23.51 -12.49 -27.61
C LYS A 119 22.18 -13.04 -27.14
N ILE A 120 21.36 -13.47 -28.09
CA ILE A 120 20.11 -14.16 -27.77
C ILE A 120 20.39 -15.67 -27.91
N SER A 121 20.27 -16.37 -26.77
CA SER A 121 20.34 -17.83 -26.75
C SER A 121 18.92 -18.37 -26.61
N ILE A 122 18.45 -19.05 -27.63
CA ILE A 122 17.13 -19.69 -27.61
C ILE A 122 17.36 -21.19 -27.43
N ASP A 123 16.88 -21.70 -26.28
CA ASP A 123 16.87 -23.14 -26.04
C ASP A 123 15.54 -23.71 -26.50
N LEU A 124 15.60 -24.52 -27.57
CA LEU A 124 14.42 -25.14 -28.19
C LEU A 124 14.19 -26.59 -27.74
N SER A 125 14.94 -27.04 -26.74
CA SER A 125 14.80 -28.41 -26.23
C SER A 125 13.56 -28.59 -25.36
#